data_6b71efca4e27ed128a582a97b84722d1
#
_entry.id   6b71efca4e27ed128a582a97b84722d1
#
_cell.length_a   1.000
_cell.length_b   1.000
_cell.length_c   1.000
_cell.angle_alpha   90.00
_cell.angle_beta   90.00
_cell.angle_gamma   90.00
#
_symmetry.space_group_name_H-M   'P 1'
#
loop_
_entity.id
_entity.type
_entity.pdbx_description
1 polymer ?
#
loop_
_entity_poly.entity_id
_entity_poly.type
_entity_poly.pdbx_seq_one_letter_code
_entity_poly.pdbx_strand_id
1 'polypeptide(L)'
;MRIQTCLRYTFLWLLVVVLVGCSSVPADDTPEATSPVTASPVPEVALTPTLQLPLDATLRQQIFTEVWTTINEHYLDPTFNGVDWAQARVEYGARALVAEDDASFFAVIGAMVALLRDDHSRFVPPQAVVAEDRLTSGREEQVGIGVSTLRLSDGLLIQHVFPNSPAERAGLQPRDRIVAIDGRTFTLGSIEGPVGSRVHLLVVRPEGGSRELELVREQVEGRIEPFVRRLTNDVAYIGISTLWVNTMHEQVAEALRRLVAERPLQGVILDLRSNPGGWRDVLSGLLGHFVTGEVGAFISRKGATPLVVSLSDPDLRGLPVVVLIDRNTASYAELLAAVLQQEIGAIVIGQPSAGNTETIYAYEITGGARLWVAQEVFRLNDGRDLEGRGVQPDIQPTSDWTRFRFETDPWIVLAHDQIQVARAHQQR
;
A
#
# COMPACT_ATOMS: atom_id res chain seq x y z
N MET A 1 22.25 66.91 6.79
CA MET A 1 23.30 67.76 6.16
C MET A 1 23.96 66.90 5.07
N ARG A 2 23.85 67.34 3.81
CA ARG A 2 24.47 66.85 2.55
C ARG A 2 23.89 65.52 2.01
N ILE A 3 23.01 65.42 1.02
CA ILE A 3 22.88 65.94 -0.37
C ILE A 3 23.87 65.24 -1.34
N GLN A 4 23.24 64.64 -2.38
CA GLN A 4 23.68 64.44 -3.78
C GLN A 4 24.41 63.11 -4.08
N THR A 5 24.19 62.41 -5.17
CA THR A 5 23.72 62.83 -6.49
C THR A 5 23.36 61.58 -7.36
N CYS A 6 22.37 61.74 -8.24
CA CYS A 6 22.02 60.90 -9.41
C CYS A 6 23.19 60.68 -10.37
N LEU A 7 23.18 59.53 -11.05
CA LEU A 7 23.65 59.50 -12.45
C LEU A 7 22.81 58.48 -13.26
N ARG A 8 22.04 59.01 -14.20
CA ARG A 8 21.40 58.29 -15.31
C ARG A 8 22.42 58.04 -16.41
N TYR A 9 22.44 56.86 -17.01
CA TYR A 9 22.96 56.68 -18.37
C TYR A 9 21.95 55.95 -19.21
N THR A 10 21.39 56.68 -20.18
CA THR A 10 20.71 56.27 -21.40
C THR A 10 21.72 56.01 -22.47
N PHE A 11 21.62 54.87 -23.18
CA PHE A 11 22.21 54.65 -24.51
C PHE A 11 21.30 53.68 -25.23
N LEU A 12 20.58 54.13 -26.17
CA LEU A 12 20.69 54.43 -27.58
C LEU A 12 20.70 53.16 -28.46
N TRP A 13 19.68 53.08 -29.27
CA TRP A 13 19.38 52.11 -30.31
C TRP A 13 20.47 52.03 -31.41
N LEU A 14 20.73 50.81 -31.90
CA LEU A 14 21.25 50.64 -33.26
C LEU A 14 20.45 49.47 -33.91
N LEU A 15 19.63 49.88 -34.84
CA LEU A 15 18.88 49.06 -35.82
C LEU A 15 19.90 48.69 -36.91
N VAL A 16 20.13 47.41 -37.15
CA VAL A 16 20.76 46.91 -38.40
C VAL A 16 19.78 45.98 -39.07
N VAL A 17 19.17 46.48 -40.13
CA VAL A 17 18.43 45.71 -41.12
C VAL A 17 19.43 45.12 -42.08
N VAL A 18 19.49 43.78 -42.20
CA VAL A 18 20.08 43.10 -43.34
C VAL A 18 19.00 42.20 -43.94
N LEU A 19 18.52 42.64 -45.06
CA LEU A 19 17.82 41.81 -46.03
C LEU A 19 18.82 40.91 -46.75
N VAL A 20 18.48 39.68 -47.00
CA VAL A 20 18.59 38.94 -48.27
C VAL A 20 18.64 37.44 -48.00
N GLY A 21 17.80 36.70 -48.69
CA GLY A 21 18.08 35.30 -49.06
C GLY A 21 16.98 34.31 -48.73
N CYS A 22 15.94 34.24 -49.56
CA CYS A 22 15.13 33.04 -49.69
C CYS A 22 15.97 31.86 -50.14
N SER A 23 16.07 30.82 -49.29
CA SER A 23 16.43 29.48 -49.75
C SER A 23 15.49 28.52 -49.00
N SER A 24 14.62 27.92 -49.77
CA SER A 24 13.73 26.86 -49.38
C SER A 24 14.53 25.63 -48.92
N VAL A 25 14.38 25.27 -47.64
CA VAL A 25 14.78 23.95 -47.08
C VAL A 25 13.51 23.26 -46.65
N PRO A 26 13.31 21.96 -46.97
CA PRO A 26 12.08 21.26 -46.69
C PRO A 26 11.91 21.07 -45.20
N ALA A 27 10.69 21.30 -44.73
CA ALA A 27 10.23 20.96 -43.41
C ALA A 27 10.16 19.44 -43.31
N ASP A 28 10.95 18.87 -42.43
CA ASP A 28 10.68 17.58 -41.79
C ASP A 28 11.56 17.51 -40.54
N ASP A 29 10.90 17.68 -39.37
CA ASP A 29 11.23 17.15 -38.06
C ASP A 29 10.32 17.82 -37.02
N THR A 30 9.05 17.43 -37.05
CA THR A 30 8.22 17.51 -35.85
C THR A 30 8.65 16.38 -34.93
N PRO A 31 8.97 16.61 -33.62
CA PRO A 31 9.18 15.53 -32.70
C PRO A 31 7.88 14.73 -32.58
N GLU A 32 7.95 13.51 -33.01
CA GLU A 32 6.93 12.50 -32.90
C GLU A 32 6.49 12.40 -31.43
N ALA A 33 5.23 12.76 -31.17
CA ALA A 33 4.62 12.55 -29.87
C ALA A 33 4.70 11.05 -29.57
N THR A 34 5.49 10.65 -28.60
CA THR A 34 5.52 9.31 -28.08
C THR A 34 4.11 8.93 -27.66
N SER A 35 3.48 8.09 -28.44
CA SER A 35 2.20 7.46 -28.11
C SER A 35 2.33 6.78 -26.75
N PRO A 36 1.29 6.83 -25.90
CA PRO A 36 1.31 6.09 -24.65
C PRO A 36 1.48 4.61 -24.98
N VAL A 37 2.46 4.00 -24.34
CA VAL A 37 2.68 2.55 -24.40
C VAL A 37 1.41 1.92 -23.85
N THR A 38 0.54 1.46 -24.72
CA THR A 38 -0.55 0.56 -24.39
C THR A 38 0.07 -0.69 -23.84
N ALA A 39 -0.12 -0.95 -22.55
CA ALA A 39 0.24 -2.20 -21.94
C ALA A 39 -0.44 -3.33 -22.74
N SER A 40 0.35 -4.12 -23.41
CA SER A 40 -0.15 -5.33 -24.05
C SER A 40 -0.78 -6.23 -22.98
N PRO A 41 -1.94 -6.85 -23.25
CA PRO A 41 -2.50 -7.80 -22.30
C PRO A 41 -1.47 -8.92 -22.09
N VAL A 42 -1.10 -9.13 -20.83
CA VAL A 42 -0.27 -10.28 -20.44
C VAL A 42 -1.01 -11.54 -20.87
N PRO A 43 -0.40 -12.40 -21.68
CA PRO A 43 -1.06 -13.64 -22.08
C PRO A 43 -1.37 -14.45 -20.82
N GLU A 44 -2.60 -14.95 -20.75
CA GLU A 44 -3.08 -15.88 -19.74
C GLU A 44 -2.25 -17.17 -19.86
N VAL A 45 -1.19 -17.24 -19.08
CA VAL A 45 -0.38 -18.46 -18.99
C VAL A 45 -1.14 -19.42 -18.07
N ALA A 46 -1.80 -20.39 -18.67
CA ALA A 46 -2.30 -21.56 -17.96
C ALA A 46 -1.10 -22.19 -17.21
N LEU A 47 -1.09 -22.05 -15.90
CA LEU A 47 -0.05 -22.61 -15.02
C LEU A 47 -0.21 -24.13 -14.99
N THR A 48 0.31 -24.81 -15.99
CA THR A 48 0.69 -26.21 -15.85
C THR A 48 1.81 -26.23 -14.82
N PRO A 49 1.73 -27.05 -13.75
CA PRO A 49 2.86 -27.18 -12.83
C PRO A 49 4.03 -27.75 -13.63
N THR A 50 4.94 -26.88 -14.02
CA THR A 50 6.22 -27.29 -14.60
C THR A 50 6.94 -28.03 -13.49
N LEU A 51 7.18 -29.32 -13.66
CA LEU A 51 8.12 -30.09 -12.85
C LEU A 51 9.46 -29.37 -12.99
N GLN A 52 9.75 -28.47 -12.04
CA GLN A 52 11.05 -27.85 -11.96
C GLN A 52 12.04 -28.95 -11.59
N LEU A 53 13.04 -29.17 -12.44
CA LEU A 53 14.17 -30.02 -12.09
C LEU A 53 14.82 -29.47 -10.82
N PRO A 54 15.34 -30.34 -9.92
CA PRO A 54 16.07 -29.91 -8.74
C PRO A 54 17.18 -28.94 -9.14
N LEU A 55 17.40 -27.92 -8.30
CA LEU A 55 18.46 -26.95 -8.53
C LEU A 55 19.83 -27.66 -8.48
N ASP A 56 20.62 -27.50 -9.53
CA ASP A 56 22.00 -27.97 -9.50
C ASP A 56 22.89 -27.08 -8.60
N ALA A 57 24.09 -27.55 -8.28
CA ALA A 57 25.00 -26.85 -7.40
C ALA A 57 25.41 -25.45 -7.93
N THR A 58 25.49 -25.29 -9.25
CA THR A 58 25.85 -24.03 -9.89
C THR A 58 24.74 -23.00 -9.70
N LEU A 59 23.50 -23.41 -9.93
CA LEU A 59 22.34 -22.55 -9.78
C LEU A 59 22.11 -22.17 -8.30
N ARG A 60 22.29 -23.10 -7.37
CA ARG A 60 22.25 -22.82 -5.94
C ARG A 60 23.31 -21.80 -5.52
N GLN A 61 24.54 -21.93 -6.02
CA GLN A 61 25.61 -20.97 -5.76
C GLN A 61 25.29 -19.59 -6.34
N GLN A 62 24.70 -19.53 -7.53
CA GLN A 62 24.27 -18.28 -8.17
C GLN A 62 23.20 -17.59 -7.34
N ILE A 63 22.10 -18.29 -6.99
CA ILE A 63 20.99 -17.75 -6.20
C ILE A 63 21.49 -17.23 -4.84
N PHE A 64 22.30 -18.02 -4.14
CA PHE A 64 22.86 -17.60 -2.86
C PHE A 64 23.70 -16.32 -3.00
N THR A 65 24.58 -16.27 -4.00
CA THR A 65 25.44 -15.13 -4.23
C THR A 65 24.63 -13.88 -4.58
N GLU A 66 23.61 -14.02 -5.41
CA GLU A 66 22.72 -12.93 -5.81
C GLU A 66 21.99 -12.34 -4.59
N VAL A 67 21.38 -13.18 -3.74
CA VAL A 67 20.71 -12.72 -2.51
C VAL A 67 21.68 -12.01 -1.57
N TRP A 68 22.85 -12.62 -1.29
CA TRP A 68 23.83 -12.01 -0.40
C TRP A 68 24.33 -10.67 -0.91
N THR A 69 24.65 -10.58 -2.23
CA THR A 69 25.17 -9.37 -2.88
C THR A 69 24.11 -8.27 -2.86
N THR A 70 22.86 -8.59 -3.20
CA THR A 70 21.77 -7.61 -3.20
C THR A 70 21.58 -6.97 -1.84
N ILE A 71 21.59 -7.74 -0.77
CA ILE A 71 21.51 -7.18 0.60
C ILE A 71 22.78 -6.38 0.92
N ASN A 72 23.97 -6.88 0.60
CA ASN A 72 25.23 -6.19 0.85
C ASN A 72 25.28 -4.78 0.22
N GLU A 73 24.70 -4.63 -0.97
CA GLU A 73 24.74 -3.38 -1.75
C GLU A 73 23.59 -2.43 -1.41
N HIS A 74 22.44 -2.95 -1.00
CA HIS A 74 21.21 -2.18 -0.97
C HIS A 74 20.57 -2.04 0.40
N TYR A 75 20.88 -2.92 1.37
CA TYR A 75 20.27 -2.85 2.69
C TYR A 75 20.48 -1.48 3.34
N LEU A 76 19.44 -0.92 3.96
CA LEU A 76 19.42 0.45 4.49
C LEU A 76 20.55 0.72 5.49
N ASP A 77 20.71 -0.14 6.50
CA ASP A 77 21.74 0.03 7.52
C ASP A 77 23.08 -0.56 7.04
N PRO A 78 24.13 0.28 6.86
CA PRO A 78 25.45 -0.19 6.43
C PRO A 78 26.13 -1.12 7.45
N THR A 79 25.64 -1.18 8.67
CA THR A 79 26.14 -2.10 9.72
C THR A 79 25.35 -3.41 9.79
N PHE A 80 24.32 -3.59 8.94
CA PHE A 80 23.45 -4.77 8.92
C PHE A 80 22.84 -5.09 10.28
N ASN A 81 22.40 -4.07 11.03
CA ASN A 81 21.91 -4.17 12.42
C ASN A 81 22.92 -4.89 13.36
N GLY A 82 24.21 -4.66 13.10
CA GLY A 82 25.32 -5.26 13.86
C GLY A 82 25.67 -6.68 13.48
N VAL A 83 25.14 -7.21 12.40
CA VAL A 83 25.47 -8.55 11.86
C VAL A 83 26.77 -8.49 11.06
N ASP A 84 27.70 -9.41 11.32
CA ASP A 84 28.83 -9.63 10.43
C ASP A 84 28.35 -10.30 9.14
N TRP A 85 27.96 -9.46 8.17
CA TRP A 85 27.39 -9.92 6.91
C TRP A 85 28.40 -10.71 6.05
N ALA A 86 29.69 -10.42 6.18
CA ALA A 86 30.75 -11.18 5.53
C ALA A 86 30.88 -12.60 6.12
N GLN A 87 30.83 -12.72 7.45
CA GLN A 87 30.82 -14.02 8.12
C GLN A 87 29.54 -14.82 7.79
N ALA A 88 28.38 -14.16 7.71
CA ALA A 88 27.12 -14.79 7.30
C ALA A 88 27.24 -15.43 5.89
N ARG A 89 27.94 -14.80 4.95
CA ARG A 89 28.23 -15.38 3.63
C ARG A 89 28.94 -16.74 3.73
N VAL A 90 29.96 -16.81 4.58
CA VAL A 90 30.78 -18.03 4.73
C VAL A 90 29.95 -19.14 5.36
N GLU A 91 29.27 -18.83 6.47
CA GLU A 91 28.51 -19.83 7.24
C GLU A 91 27.30 -20.34 6.45
N TYR A 92 26.45 -19.42 5.98
CA TYR A 92 25.21 -19.82 5.30
C TYR A 92 25.48 -20.33 3.87
N GLY A 93 26.53 -19.85 3.20
CA GLY A 93 26.95 -20.38 1.91
C GLY A 93 27.35 -21.84 1.99
N ALA A 94 28.13 -22.23 3.00
CA ALA A 94 28.47 -23.61 3.20
C ALA A 94 27.25 -24.51 3.49
N ARG A 95 26.29 -24.01 4.30
CA ARG A 95 25.04 -24.72 4.60
C ARG A 95 24.12 -24.84 3.39
N ALA A 96 24.02 -23.79 2.56
CA ALA A 96 23.19 -23.78 1.36
C ALA A 96 23.64 -24.82 0.34
N LEU A 97 24.97 -24.96 0.13
CA LEU A 97 25.51 -25.91 -0.85
C LEU A 97 25.32 -27.38 -0.48
N VAL A 98 25.18 -27.71 0.81
CA VAL A 98 24.98 -29.09 1.29
C VAL A 98 23.53 -29.38 1.65
N ALA A 99 22.58 -28.48 1.35
CA ALA A 99 21.17 -28.69 1.60
C ALA A 99 20.65 -29.90 0.81
N GLU A 100 19.86 -30.75 1.46
CA GLU A 100 19.40 -32.04 0.88
C GLU A 100 18.48 -31.82 -0.32
N ASP A 101 17.62 -30.81 -0.27
CA ASP A 101 16.64 -30.46 -1.29
C ASP A 101 16.49 -28.95 -1.48
N ASP A 102 15.68 -28.51 -2.44
CA ASP A 102 15.47 -27.11 -2.73
C ASP A 102 14.71 -26.39 -1.63
N ALA A 103 13.82 -27.07 -0.91
CA ALA A 103 13.09 -26.46 0.21
C ALA A 103 14.06 -26.13 1.35
N SER A 104 14.94 -27.06 1.70
CA SER A 104 16.01 -26.87 2.70
C SER A 104 16.99 -25.78 2.27
N PHE A 105 17.34 -25.72 0.98
CA PHE A 105 18.18 -24.67 0.40
C PHE A 105 17.55 -23.29 0.58
N PHE A 106 16.29 -23.11 0.20
CA PHE A 106 15.58 -21.85 0.35
C PHE A 106 15.37 -21.47 1.82
N ALA A 107 15.16 -22.45 2.70
CA ALA A 107 15.07 -22.21 4.14
C ALA A 107 16.38 -21.67 4.72
N VAL A 108 17.54 -22.14 4.26
CA VAL A 108 18.86 -21.62 4.66
C VAL A 108 19.02 -20.16 4.21
N ILE A 109 18.63 -19.83 2.99
CA ILE A 109 18.67 -18.44 2.50
C ILE A 109 17.74 -17.55 3.34
N GLY A 110 16.52 -17.97 3.58
CA GLY A 110 15.57 -17.23 4.42
C GLY A 110 16.11 -17.00 5.84
N ALA A 111 16.77 -18.01 6.42
CA ALA A 111 17.40 -17.88 7.73
C ALA A 111 18.59 -16.90 7.73
N MET A 112 19.36 -16.80 6.63
CA MET A 112 20.40 -15.79 6.47
C MET A 112 19.82 -14.39 6.45
N VAL A 113 18.76 -14.17 5.66
CA VAL A 113 18.08 -12.85 5.56
C VAL A 113 17.50 -12.45 6.92
N ALA A 114 16.92 -13.40 7.65
CA ALA A 114 16.34 -13.16 8.98
C ALA A 114 17.37 -12.74 10.06
N LEU A 115 18.68 -12.87 9.80
CA LEU A 115 19.71 -12.33 10.69
C LEU A 115 19.63 -10.81 10.82
N LEU A 116 19.13 -10.12 9.80
CA LEU A 116 18.97 -8.66 9.80
C LEU A 116 18.02 -8.17 10.91
N ARG A 117 17.11 -9.04 11.38
CA ARG A 117 16.16 -8.76 12.47
C ARG A 117 15.31 -7.50 12.23
N ASP A 118 15.01 -7.26 10.98
CA ASP A 118 13.99 -6.27 10.60
C ASP A 118 12.71 -7.02 10.16
N ASP A 119 11.59 -6.32 10.22
CA ASP A 119 10.27 -6.86 9.84
C ASP A 119 9.97 -6.66 8.35
N HIS A 120 10.92 -6.13 7.60
CA HIS A 120 10.76 -5.67 6.22
C HIS A 120 11.48 -6.57 5.22
N SER A 121 12.76 -6.92 5.49
CA SER A 121 13.57 -7.73 4.57
C SER A 121 13.22 -9.20 4.69
N ARG A 122 12.88 -9.83 3.56
CA ARG A 122 12.52 -11.25 3.52
C ARG A 122 12.83 -11.88 2.18
N PHE A 123 13.16 -13.17 2.24
CA PHE A 123 13.29 -14.02 1.06
C PHE A 123 12.00 -14.80 0.83
N VAL A 124 11.51 -14.77 -0.40
CA VAL A 124 10.26 -15.44 -0.83
C VAL A 124 10.63 -16.52 -1.83
N PRO A 125 10.43 -17.81 -1.49
CA PRO A 125 10.73 -18.91 -2.40
C PRO A 125 9.76 -18.92 -3.60
N PRO A 126 10.11 -19.53 -4.73
CA PRO A 126 9.36 -19.44 -6.00
C PRO A 126 7.88 -19.79 -5.85
N GLN A 127 7.55 -20.78 -5.02
CA GLN A 127 6.17 -21.23 -4.83
C GLN A 127 5.29 -20.16 -4.14
N ALA A 128 5.90 -19.29 -3.33
CA ALA A 128 5.19 -18.23 -2.61
C ALA A 128 5.08 -16.93 -3.42
N VAL A 129 5.96 -16.71 -4.42
CA VAL A 129 5.92 -15.51 -5.29
C VAL A 129 4.60 -15.40 -6.04
N VAL A 130 4.08 -16.51 -6.56
CA VAL A 130 2.79 -16.54 -7.26
C VAL A 130 1.63 -16.05 -6.38
N ALA A 131 1.66 -16.38 -5.09
CA ALA A 131 0.65 -15.91 -4.15
C ALA A 131 0.78 -14.39 -3.89
N GLU A 132 2.02 -13.88 -3.78
CA GLU A 132 2.25 -12.43 -3.66
C GLU A 132 1.75 -11.66 -4.89
N ASP A 133 2.02 -12.14 -6.11
CA ASP A 133 1.61 -11.47 -7.35
C ASP A 133 0.08 -11.37 -7.48
N ARG A 134 -0.64 -12.35 -6.97
CA ARG A 134 -2.11 -12.30 -6.94
C ARG A 134 -2.63 -11.16 -6.06
N LEU A 135 -2.02 -10.95 -4.90
CA LEU A 135 -2.41 -9.86 -4.00
C LEU A 135 -2.24 -8.49 -4.64
N THR A 136 -1.17 -8.29 -5.42
CA THR A 136 -0.89 -6.99 -6.05
C THR A 136 -1.80 -6.68 -7.25
N SER A 137 -2.40 -7.70 -7.86
CA SER A 137 -3.37 -7.52 -8.95
C SER A 137 -4.76 -7.09 -8.46
N GLY A 138 -5.01 -7.14 -7.16
CA GLY A 138 -6.32 -6.92 -6.55
C GLY A 138 -7.33 -8.02 -6.86
N ARG A 139 -6.88 -9.11 -7.50
CA ARG A 139 -7.70 -10.30 -7.75
C ARG A 139 -7.41 -11.32 -6.66
N GLU A 140 -8.42 -11.70 -5.93
CA GLU A 140 -8.36 -12.83 -5.02
C GLU A 140 -9.03 -14.04 -5.67
N GLU A 141 -8.21 -14.97 -6.12
CA GLU A 141 -8.68 -16.31 -6.49
C GLU A 141 -8.41 -17.24 -5.32
N GLN A 142 -9.47 -17.68 -4.67
CA GLN A 142 -9.34 -18.57 -3.53
C GLN A 142 -10.30 -19.76 -3.66
N VAL A 143 -9.89 -20.91 -3.14
CA VAL A 143 -10.80 -22.00 -2.88
C VAL A 143 -11.24 -21.91 -1.42
N GLY A 144 -12.42 -21.36 -1.21
CA GLY A 144 -12.90 -21.06 0.12
C GLY A 144 -14.36 -20.61 0.14
N ILE A 145 -14.68 -19.76 1.08
CA ILE A 145 -16.04 -19.22 1.26
C ILE A 145 -16.27 -17.87 0.59
N GLY A 146 -15.20 -17.21 0.08
CA GLY A 146 -15.29 -15.94 -0.63
C GLY A 146 -15.37 -14.72 0.29
N VAL A 147 -14.43 -14.61 1.23
CA VAL A 147 -14.23 -13.45 2.08
C VAL A 147 -12.77 -13.06 2.19
N SER A 148 -12.50 -11.77 2.33
CA SER A 148 -11.23 -11.26 2.82
C SER A 148 -11.36 -10.98 4.32
N THR A 149 -10.35 -11.35 5.12
CA THR A 149 -10.43 -11.24 6.58
C THR A 149 -9.21 -10.58 7.19
N LEU A 150 -9.43 -9.84 8.27
CA LEU A 150 -8.40 -9.36 9.18
C LEU A 150 -8.34 -10.28 10.40
N ARG A 151 -7.14 -10.77 10.72
CA ARG A 151 -6.92 -11.56 11.93
C ARG A 151 -6.87 -10.65 13.15
N LEU A 152 -7.79 -10.87 14.10
CA LEU A 152 -7.80 -10.25 15.41
C LEU A 152 -7.42 -11.29 16.49
N SER A 153 -7.27 -10.84 17.72
CA SER A 153 -6.98 -11.73 18.87
C SER A 153 -8.12 -12.71 19.19
N ASP A 154 -9.35 -12.37 18.81
CA ASP A 154 -10.56 -13.11 19.14
C ASP A 154 -11.40 -13.55 17.92
N GLY A 155 -10.82 -13.53 16.73
CA GLY A 155 -11.49 -14.01 15.52
C GLY A 155 -10.91 -13.48 14.21
N LEU A 156 -11.52 -13.90 13.11
CA LEU A 156 -11.29 -13.34 11.79
C LEU A 156 -12.41 -12.33 11.49
N LEU A 157 -12.08 -11.05 11.45
CA LEU A 157 -13.01 -9.99 11.07
C LEU A 157 -13.16 -9.98 9.54
N ILE A 158 -14.37 -10.13 9.04
CA ILE A 158 -14.65 -10.05 7.61
C ILE A 158 -14.50 -8.59 7.18
N GLN A 159 -13.58 -8.33 6.25
CA GLN A 159 -13.39 -7.03 5.62
C GLN A 159 -14.20 -6.91 4.33
N HIS A 160 -14.15 -7.95 3.48
CA HIS A 160 -14.89 -8.00 2.23
C HIS A 160 -15.63 -9.32 2.11
N VAL A 161 -16.81 -9.28 1.51
CA VAL A 161 -17.57 -10.44 1.07
C VAL A 161 -17.66 -10.35 -0.45
N PHE A 162 -17.13 -11.34 -1.16
CA PHE A 162 -17.09 -11.29 -2.62
C PHE A 162 -18.44 -11.66 -3.24
N PRO A 163 -18.84 -10.97 -4.31
CA PRO A 163 -20.08 -11.25 -5.02
C PRO A 163 -20.18 -12.72 -5.49
N ASN A 164 -21.38 -13.27 -5.48
CA ASN A 164 -21.69 -14.64 -5.91
C ASN A 164 -20.96 -15.74 -5.11
N SER A 165 -20.38 -15.42 -3.96
CA SER A 165 -19.65 -16.36 -3.11
C SER A 165 -20.59 -17.16 -2.17
N PRO A 166 -20.11 -18.29 -1.61
CA PRO A 166 -20.82 -19.00 -0.53
C PRO A 166 -21.12 -18.08 0.67
N ALA A 167 -20.20 -17.18 1.02
CA ALA A 167 -20.36 -16.24 2.11
C ALA A 167 -21.52 -15.26 1.85
N GLU A 168 -21.60 -14.68 0.65
CA GLU A 168 -22.68 -13.77 0.29
C GLU A 168 -24.03 -14.49 0.34
N ARG A 169 -24.13 -15.70 -0.26
CA ARG A 169 -25.36 -16.49 -0.22
C ARG A 169 -25.79 -16.88 1.19
N ALA A 170 -24.84 -17.07 2.11
CA ALA A 170 -25.11 -17.33 3.52
C ALA A 170 -25.47 -16.06 4.32
N GLY A 171 -25.41 -14.88 3.70
CA GLY A 171 -25.72 -13.59 4.32
C GLY A 171 -24.65 -13.13 5.32
N LEU A 172 -23.39 -13.51 5.10
CA LEU A 172 -22.24 -12.92 5.78
C LEU A 172 -22.07 -11.48 5.30
N GLN A 173 -21.58 -10.63 6.19
CA GLN A 173 -21.41 -9.20 5.92
C GLN A 173 -20.05 -8.71 6.43
N PRO A 174 -19.51 -7.63 5.85
CA PRO A 174 -18.38 -6.94 6.45
C PRO A 174 -18.63 -6.62 7.93
N ARG A 175 -17.59 -6.77 8.74
CA ARG A 175 -17.65 -6.65 10.21
C ARG A 175 -18.26 -7.83 10.95
N ASP A 176 -18.77 -8.88 10.30
CA ASP A 176 -19.00 -10.16 10.96
C ASP A 176 -17.66 -10.77 11.37
N ARG A 177 -17.64 -11.52 12.49
CA ARG A 177 -16.42 -12.11 13.03
C ARG A 177 -16.55 -13.63 13.10
N ILE A 178 -15.67 -14.35 12.43
CA ILE A 178 -15.56 -15.81 12.52
C ILE A 178 -14.71 -16.15 13.74
N VAL A 179 -15.30 -16.76 14.75
CA VAL A 179 -14.65 -17.07 16.03
C VAL A 179 -14.29 -18.55 16.17
N ALA A 180 -14.95 -19.44 15.42
CA ALA A 180 -14.59 -20.84 15.35
C ALA A 180 -14.80 -21.39 13.93
N ILE A 181 -13.99 -22.39 13.58
CA ILE A 181 -13.99 -23.09 12.29
C ILE A 181 -13.91 -24.59 12.58
N ASP A 182 -14.88 -25.37 12.09
CA ASP A 182 -14.99 -26.82 12.29
C ASP A 182 -14.92 -27.24 13.78
N GLY A 183 -15.61 -26.47 14.65
CA GLY A 183 -15.66 -26.70 16.10
C GLY A 183 -14.37 -26.39 16.85
N ARG A 184 -13.35 -25.83 16.16
CA ARG A 184 -12.07 -25.40 16.74
C ARG A 184 -11.98 -23.88 16.77
N THR A 185 -11.11 -23.34 17.61
CA THR A 185 -10.80 -21.91 17.56
C THR A 185 -10.33 -21.53 16.13
N PHE A 186 -10.65 -20.32 15.68
CA PHE A 186 -10.31 -19.82 14.35
C PHE A 186 -8.80 -19.91 14.01
N THR A 187 -7.94 -20.01 15.02
CA THR A 187 -6.48 -20.13 14.84
C THR A 187 -6.03 -21.51 14.34
N LEU A 188 -6.86 -22.55 14.53
CA LEU A 188 -6.57 -23.94 14.19
C LEU A 188 -7.39 -24.46 12.99
N GLY A 189 -8.35 -23.69 12.51
CA GLY A 189 -9.17 -24.01 11.34
C GLY A 189 -8.79 -23.14 10.15
N SER A 190 -9.24 -23.53 8.97
CA SER A 190 -9.10 -22.75 7.75
C SER A 190 -10.43 -22.53 7.05
N ILE A 191 -10.69 -21.31 6.61
CA ILE A 191 -11.82 -20.99 5.73
C ILE A 191 -11.57 -21.46 4.30
N GLU A 192 -10.32 -21.69 3.94
CA GLU A 192 -9.88 -22.29 2.68
C GLU A 192 -9.81 -23.81 2.79
N GLY A 193 -9.83 -24.49 1.65
CA GLY A 193 -9.72 -25.95 1.57
C GLY A 193 -10.18 -26.48 0.23
N PRO A 194 -10.24 -27.80 0.03
CA PRO A 194 -10.62 -28.40 -1.26
C PRO A 194 -12.00 -27.93 -1.74
N VAL A 195 -12.14 -27.71 -3.05
CA VAL A 195 -13.44 -27.39 -3.69
C VAL A 195 -14.48 -28.48 -3.34
N GLY A 196 -15.68 -28.06 -3.01
CA GLY A 196 -16.78 -28.95 -2.64
C GLY A 196 -16.74 -29.45 -1.19
N SER A 197 -15.65 -29.20 -0.43
CA SER A 197 -15.60 -29.55 0.98
C SER A 197 -16.46 -28.60 1.81
N ARG A 198 -16.99 -29.11 2.94
CA ARG A 198 -17.81 -28.31 3.87
C ARG A 198 -16.94 -27.65 4.93
N VAL A 199 -17.41 -26.53 5.44
CA VAL A 199 -16.83 -25.83 6.60
C VAL A 199 -17.97 -25.38 7.50
N HIS A 200 -17.80 -25.63 8.80
CA HIS A 200 -18.72 -25.15 9.85
C HIS A 200 -18.11 -23.90 10.51
N LEU A 201 -18.85 -22.83 10.54
CA LEU A 201 -18.41 -21.55 11.10
C LEU A 201 -19.29 -21.14 12.26
N LEU A 202 -18.68 -20.67 13.35
CA LEU A 202 -19.35 -19.88 14.36
C LEU A 202 -19.02 -18.40 14.10
N VAL A 203 -20.06 -17.63 13.80
CA VAL A 203 -19.96 -16.22 13.43
C VAL A 203 -20.66 -15.36 14.46
N VAL A 204 -19.99 -14.32 14.96
CA VAL A 204 -20.53 -13.31 15.86
C VAL A 204 -20.76 -12.01 15.08
N ARG A 205 -21.92 -11.40 15.29
CA ARG A 205 -22.30 -10.12 14.68
C ARG A 205 -22.05 -8.93 15.60
N PRO A 206 -21.73 -7.75 15.05
CA PRO A 206 -21.58 -6.54 15.86
C PRO A 206 -22.79 -6.20 16.72
N GLU A 207 -24.01 -6.43 16.20
CA GLU A 207 -25.26 -6.17 16.93
C GLU A 207 -25.52 -7.16 18.08
N GLY A 208 -24.65 -8.12 18.22
CA GLY A 208 -24.78 -9.23 19.15
C GLY A 208 -25.42 -10.46 18.51
N GLY A 209 -25.32 -11.56 19.23
CA GLY A 209 -25.76 -12.87 18.75
C GLY A 209 -24.68 -13.60 17.93
N SER A 210 -24.83 -14.92 17.94
CA SER A 210 -24.01 -15.81 17.16
C SER A 210 -24.83 -16.63 16.20
N ARG A 211 -24.22 -17.05 15.08
CA ARG A 211 -24.83 -17.93 14.09
C ARG A 211 -23.84 -19.04 13.77
N GLU A 212 -24.37 -20.26 13.75
CA GLU A 212 -23.69 -21.40 13.16
C GLU A 212 -24.08 -21.50 11.69
N LEU A 213 -23.06 -21.63 10.82
CA LEU A 213 -23.24 -21.71 9.38
C LEU A 213 -22.46 -22.91 8.86
N GLU A 214 -23.08 -23.68 7.98
CA GLU A 214 -22.39 -24.66 7.15
C GLU A 214 -22.32 -24.12 5.73
N LEU A 215 -21.11 -23.98 5.19
CA LEU A 215 -20.86 -23.55 3.82
C LEU A 215 -20.09 -24.62 3.05
N VAL A 216 -20.27 -24.61 1.75
CA VAL A 216 -19.45 -25.42 0.80
C VAL A 216 -18.38 -24.50 0.22
N ARG A 217 -17.12 -24.95 0.26
CA ARG A 217 -16.02 -24.20 -0.36
C ARG A 217 -16.11 -24.29 -1.88
N GLU A 218 -15.96 -23.16 -2.54
CA GLU A 218 -16.00 -23.05 -4.00
C GLU A 218 -14.75 -22.34 -4.49
N GLN A 219 -14.47 -22.44 -5.78
CA GLN A 219 -13.55 -21.53 -6.45
C GLN A 219 -14.24 -20.16 -6.50
N VAL A 220 -13.66 -19.15 -5.87
CA VAL A 220 -14.18 -17.80 -5.81
C VAL A 220 -13.17 -16.85 -6.42
N GLU A 221 -13.64 -16.01 -7.32
CA GLU A 221 -12.90 -14.87 -7.83
C GLU A 221 -13.45 -13.61 -7.17
N GLY A 222 -12.60 -12.93 -6.41
CA GLY A 222 -12.89 -11.68 -5.74
C GLY A 222 -12.08 -10.53 -6.31
N ARG A 223 -12.52 -9.31 -6.03
CA ARG A 223 -11.74 -8.09 -6.27
C ARG A 223 -11.70 -7.28 -5.00
N ILE A 224 -10.52 -6.77 -4.66
CA ILE A 224 -10.38 -5.79 -3.60
C ILE A 224 -10.54 -4.42 -4.23
N GLU A 225 -11.63 -3.76 -3.88
CA GLU A 225 -11.99 -2.43 -4.35
C GLU A 225 -12.10 -1.46 -3.17
N PRO A 226 -11.90 -0.14 -3.39
CA PRO A 226 -12.14 0.84 -2.35
C PRO A 226 -13.64 0.93 -2.06
N PHE A 227 -13.99 1.11 -0.79
CA PHE A 227 -15.36 1.39 -0.40
C PHE A 227 -15.61 2.89 -0.36
N VAL A 228 -16.18 3.45 -1.42
CA VAL A 228 -16.42 4.90 -1.54
C VAL A 228 -17.92 5.18 -1.46
N ARG A 229 -18.30 6.09 -0.56
CA ARG A 229 -19.70 6.40 -0.29
C ARG A 229 -19.89 7.87 0.08
N ARG A 230 -20.99 8.46 -0.35
CA ARG A 230 -21.45 9.76 0.13
C ARG A 230 -22.22 9.57 1.45
N LEU A 231 -21.81 10.28 2.47
CA LEU A 231 -22.53 10.40 3.74
C LEU A 231 -23.44 11.65 3.73
N THR A 232 -24.16 11.86 4.82
CA THR A 232 -24.94 13.09 5.05
C THR A 232 -24.04 14.33 4.96
N ASN A 233 -24.61 15.49 4.67
CA ASN A 233 -23.92 16.77 4.53
C ASN A 233 -22.80 16.75 3.46
N ASP A 234 -22.96 15.90 2.43
CA ASP A 234 -22.03 15.78 1.29
C ASP A 234 -20.58 15.46 1.68
N VAL A 235 -20.40 14.68 2.72
CA VAL A 235 -19.08 14.15 3.12
C VAL A 235 -18.80 12.87 2.34
N ALA A 236 -17.64 12.78 1.69
CA ALA A 236 -17.19 11.54 1.09
C ALA A 236 -16.54 10.65 2.16
N TYR A 237 -16.91 9.38 2.21
CA TYR A 237 -16.19 8.34 2.92
C TYR A 237 -15.45 7.48 1.93
N ILE A 238 -14.16 7.26 2.18
CA ILE A 238 -13.24 6.46 1.35
C ILE A 238 -12.56 5.45 2.26
N GLY A 239 -12.99 4.20 2.20
CA GLY A 239 -12.34 3.08 2.92
C GLY A 239 -11.40 2.34 1.99
N ILE A 240 -10.13 2.25 2.36
CA ILE A 240 -9.08 1.57 1.59
C ILE A 240 -8.44 0.52 2.48
N SER A 241 -8.67 -0.75 2.20
CA SER A 241 -8.14 -1.87 2.98
C SER A 241 -6.68 -2.19 2.68
N THR A 242 -6.15 -1.76 1.52
CA THR A 242 -4.76 -2.00 1.13
C THR A 242 -4.32 -1.05 0.02
N LEU A 243 -3.05 -0.67 0.01
CA LEU A 243 -2.40 0.02 -1.11
C LEU A 243 -1.61 -0.95 -2.01
N TRP A 244 -1.68 -2.27 -1.77
CA TRP A 244 -1.01 -3.28 -2.59
C TRP A 244 -1.68 -3.51 -3.96
N VAL A 245 -2.93 -3.09 -4.13
CA VAL A 245 -3.59 -3.08 -5.44
C VAL A 245 -3.06 -1.90 -6.24
N ASN A 246 -2.28 -2.15 -7.27
CA ASN A 246 -1.56 -1.13 -8.03
C ASN A 246 -2.46 -0.08 -8.71
N THR A 247 -3.73 -0.41 -8.97
CA THR A 247 -4.73 0.51 -9.54
C THR A 247 -5.65 1.15 -8.48
N MET A 248 -5.37 0.98 -7.18
CA MET A 248 -6.25 1.46 -6.11
C MET A 248 -6.51 2.97 -6.19
N HIS A 249 -5.49 3.77 -6.47
CA HIS A 249 -5.62 5.23 -6.63
C HIS A 249 -6.51 5.62 -7.82
N GLU A 250 -6.46 4.87 -8.92
CA GLU A 250 -7.31 5.07 -10.09
C GLU A 250 -8.77 4.73 -9.78
N GLN A 251 -9.01 3.64 -9.04
CA GLN A 251 -10.33 3.22 -8.61
C GLN A 251 -10.96 4.24 -7.66
N VAL A 252 -10.17 4.79 -6.72
CA VAL A 252 -10.59 5.87 -5.82
C VAL A 252 -10.91 7.13 -6.62
N ALA A 253 -10.05 7.52 -7.55
CA ALA A 253 -10.26 8.69 -8.40
C ALA A 253 -11.55 8.56 -9.22
N GLU A 254 -11.83 7.42 -9.82
CA GLU A 254 -13.04 7.16 -10.57
C GLU A 254 -14.30 7.24 -9.70
N ALA A 255 -14.27 6.66 -8.51
CA ALA A 255 -15.37 6.74 -7.57
C ALA A 255 -15.61 8.18 -7.07
N LEU A 256 -14.53 8.93 -6.79
CA LEU A 256 -14.61 10.34 -6.40
C LEU A 256 -15.18 11.23 -7.52
N ARG A 257 -14.77 11.03 -8.79
CA ARG A 257 -15.33 11.75 -9.93
C ARG A 257 -16.86 11.58 -10.04
N ARG A 258 -17.36 10.36 -9.81
CA ARG A 258 -18.81 10.09 -9.77
C ARG A 258 -19.49 10.89 -8.66
N LEU A 259 -18.91 10.88 -7.45
CA LEU A 259 -19.48 11.64 -6.34
C LEU A 259 -19.49 13.16 -6.62
N VAL A 260 -18.37 13.71 -7.11
CA VAL A 260 -18.26 15.15 -7.40
C VAL A 260 -19.22 15.57 -8.53
N ALA A 261 -19.41 14.71 -9.54
CA ALA A 261 -20.35 14.98 -10.64
C ALA A 261 -21.81 15.05 -10.17
N GLU A 262 -22.18 14.34 -9.12
CA GLU A 262 -23.54 14.44 -8.54
C GLU A 262 -23.75 15.79 -7.83
N ARG A 263 -22.84 16.13 -6.92
CA ARG A 263 -22.83 17.38 -6.14
C ARG A 263 -21.43 17.64 -5.56
N PRO A 264 -21.05 18.91 -5.33
CA PRO A 264 -19.80 19.23 -4.64
C PRO A 264 -19.70 18.56 -3.27
N LEU A 265 -18.52 18.06 -2.96
CA LEU A 265 -18.20 17.51 -1.64
C LEU A 265 -17.92 18.63 -0.65
N GLN A 266 -18.14 18.34 0.62
CA GLN A 266 -17.96 19.28 1.72
C GLN A 266 -16.88 18.83 2.73
N GLY A 267 -16.33 17.66 2.56
CA GLY A 267 -15.27 17.08 3.35
C GLY A 267 -15.04 15.62 3.00
N VAL A 268 -13.95 15.08 3.51
CA VAL A 268 -13.53 13.70 3.23
C VAL A 268 -13.16 12.99 4.53
N ILE A 269 -13.67 11.77 4.69
CA ILE A 269 -13.21 10.80 5.69
C ILE A 269 -12.44 9.73 4.91
N LEU A 270 -11.14 9.63 5.19
CA LEU A 270 -10.26 8.60 4.65
C LEU A 270 -10.02 7.53 5.71
N ASP A 271 -10.56 6.35 5.50
CA ASP A 271 -10.43 5.23 6.44
C ASP A 271 -9.31 4.29 5.99
N LEU A 272 -8.21 4.33 6.73
CA LEU A 272 -7.01 3.52 6.53
C LEU A 272 -6.84 2.47 7.64
N ARG A 273 -7.88 2.22 8.44
CA ARG A 273 -7.81 1.22 9.51
C ARG A 273 -7.47 -0.14 8.94
N SER A 274 -6.46 -0.77 9.53
CA SER A 274 -5.94 -2.08 9.14
C SER A 274 -5.42 -2.17 7.69
N ASN A 275 -5.01 -1.04 7.12
CA ASN A 275 -4.35 -0.98 5.84
C ASN A 275 -2.84 -1.24 6.01
N PRO A 276 -2.27 -2.31 5.44
CA PRO A 276 -0.86 -2.67 5.60
C PRO A 276 0.09 -1.86 4.71
N GLY A 277 -0.40 -0.83 4.02
CA GLY A 277 0.39 -0.10 3.04
C GLY A 277 0.34 -0.72 1.64
N GLY A 278 1.41 -0.56 0.85
CA GLY A 278 1.49 -1.08 -0.51
C GLY A 278 2.46 -0.32 -1.41
N TRP A 279 1.98 0.20 -2.54
CA TRP A 279 2.80 0.81 -3.58
C TRP A 279 2.97 2.32 -3.42
N ARG A 280 4.19 2.83 -3.73
CA ARG A 280 4.52 4.27 -3.71
C ARG A 280 3.67 5.08 -4.69
N ASP A 281 3.42 4.54 -5.87
CA ASP A 281 2.61 5.23 -6.89
C ASP A 281 1.15 5.37 -6.44
N VAL A 282 0.63 4.37 -5.72
CA VAL A 282 -0.70 4.44 -5.12
C VAL A 282 -0.75 5.50 -4.01
N LEU A 283 0.25 5.54 -3.13
CA LEU A 283 0.40 6.61 -2.14
C LEU A 283 0.40 7.99 -2.81
N SER A 284 1.26 8.18 -3.82
CA SER A 284 1.39 9.45 -4.53
C SER A 284 0.11 9.86 -5.23
N GLY A 285 -0.57 8.92 -5.91
CA GLY A 285 -1.84 9.15 -6.58
C GLY A 285 -2.97 9.56 -5.63
N LEU A 286 -3.05 8.93 -4.45
CA LEU A 286 -4.03 9.29 -3.41
C LEU A 286 -3.73 10.65 -2.78
N LEU A 287 -2.47 10.94 -2.46
CA LEU A 287 -2.06 12.25 -1.95
C LEU A 287 -2.42 13.37 -2.92
N GLY A 288 -2.31 13.15 -4.22
CA GLY A 288 -2.53 14.14 -5.26
C GLY A 288 -3.93 14.76 -5.28
N HIS A 289 -4.93 14.14 -4.65
CA HIS A 289 -6.25 14.74 -4.46
C HIS A 289 -6.25 15.89 -3.43
N PHE A 290 -5.26 15.92 -2.52
CA PHE A 290 -5.27 16.78 -1.34
C PHE A 290 -4.08 17.72 -1.28
N VAL A 291 -2.91 17.32 -1.78
CA VAL A 291 -1.66 18.05 -1.72
C VAL A 291 -0.90 17.99 -3.04
N THR A 292 0.02 18.93 -3.27
CA THR A 292 0.92 18.93 -4.42
C THR A 292 2.28 19.48 -4.01
N GLY A 293 3.32 19.08 -4.72
CA GLY A 293 4.70 19.50 -4.44
C GLY A 293 5.44 18.50 -3.59
N GLU A 294 6.55 18.92 -2.98
CA GLU A 294 7.38 18.09 -2.12
C GLU A 294 6.73 17.93 -0.75
N VAL A 295 6.51 16.69 -0.32
CA VAL A 295 5.83 16.34 0.94
C VAL A 295 6.72 15.56 1.91
N GLY A 296 7.98 15.43 1.60
CA GLY A 296 8.99 14.70 2.37
C GLY A 296 10.00 14.04 1.44
N ALA A 297 10.89 13.24 2.00
CA ALA A 297 11.91 12.55 1.24
C ALA A 297 12.19 11.14 1.75
N PHE A 298 12.49 10.24 0.82
CA PHE A 298 13.03 8.92 1.08
C PHE A 298 14.55 9.02 1.24
N ILE A 299 15.07 8.52 2.34
CA ILE A 299 16.49 8.55 2.70
C ILE A 299 17.05 7.15 2.59
N SER A 300 18.03 6.98 1.72
CA SER A 300 18.77 5.73 1.52
C SER A 300 20.25 5.90 1.81
N ARG A 301 21.04 4.83 1.71
CA ARG A 301 22.51 4.89 1.73
C ARG A 301 23.10 5.76 0.59
N LYS A 302 22.34 6.00 -0.47
CA LYS A 302 22.76 6.79 -1.65
C LYS A 302 22.38 8.27 -1.56
N GLY A 303 21.61 8.65 -0.54
CA GLY A 303 21.14 10.01 -0.34
C GLY A 303 19.63 10.14 -0.22
N ALA A 304 19.14 11.36 -0.32
CA ALA A 304 17.72 11.69 -0.19
C ALA A 304 17.06 11.82 -1.58
N THR A 305 15.86 11.26 -1.72
CA THR A 305 15.00 11.40 -2.90
C THR A 305 13.67 12.02 -2.48
N PRO A 306 13.33 13.25 -2.92
CA PRO A 306 12.07 13.87 -2.58
C PRO A 306 10.86 13.08 -3.07
N LEU A 307 9.80 13.04 -2.27
CA LEU A 307 8.47 12.64 -2.73
C LEU A 307 7.73 13.88 -3.24
N VAL A 308 7.68 14.00 -4.57
CA VAL A 308 6.97 15.10 -5.23
C VAL A 308 5.61 14.60 -5.72
N VAL A 309 4.55 15.18 -5.18
CA VAL A 309 3.17 14.80 -5.47
C VAL A 309 2.61 15.68 -6.60
N SER A 310 2.07 15.06 -7.62
CA SER A 310 1.34 15.72 -8.70
C SER A 310 -0.16 15.79 -8.39
N LEU A 311 -0.86 16.78 -8.96
CA LEU A 311 -2.31 16.90 -8.80
C LEU A 311 -3.03 15.69 -9.40
N SER A 312 -3.97 15.12 -8.64
CA SER A 312 -4.90 14.09 -9.08
C SER A 312 -6.29 14.68 -9.35
N ASP A 313 -7.05 14.04 -10.21
CA ASP A 313 -8.44 14.39 -10.51
C ASP A 313 -9.41 13.38 -9.82
N PRO A 314 -10.41 13.88 -9.06
CA PRO A 314 -10.76 15.29 -8.81
C PRO A 314 -9.84 15.98 -7.80
N ASP A 315 -9.69 17.30 -7.96
CA ASP A 315 -9.00 18.15 -6.98
C ASP A 315 -9.91 18.40 -5.77
N LEU A 316 -9.49 17.92 -4.61
CA LEU A 316 -10.22 18.06 -3.34
C LEU A 316 -9.46 18.94 -2.32
N ARG A 317 -8.43 19.65 -2.78
CA ARG A 317 -7.66 20.56 -1.92
C ARG A 317 -8.55 21.64 -1.32
N GLY A 318 -8.29 21.96 -0.06
CA GLY A 318 -9.09 22.94 0.71
C GLY A 318 -10.33 22.36 1.37
N LEU A 319 -10.72 21.12 1.07
CA LEU A 319 -11.75 20.43 1.85
C LEU A 319 -11.18 19.95 3.21
N PRO A 320 -11.97 20.01 4.29
CA PRO A 320 -11.58 19.38 5.53
C PRO A 320 -11.47 17.85 5.35
N VAL A 321 -10.39 17.29 5.88
CA VAL A 321 -10.08 15.86 5.80
C VAL A 321 -9.93 15.30 7.21
N VAL A 322 -10.54 14.16 7.44
CA VAL A 322 -10.32 13.32 8.62
C VAL A 322 -9.79 11.97 8.19
N VAL A 323 -8.72 11.50 8.82
CA VAL A 323 -8.12 10.18 8.54
C VAL A 323 -8.36 9.26 9.72
N LEU A 324 -8.89 8.05 9.46
CA LEU A 324 -9.04 7.01 10.47
C LEU A 324 -7.89 6.02 10.36
N ILE A 325 -7.21 5.77 11.48
CA ILE A 325 -6.10 4.80 11.58
C ILE A 325 -6.27 3.87 12.78
N ASP A 326 -5.62 2.71 12.74
CA ASP A 326 -5.51 1.83 13.89
C ASP A 326 -4.10 1.23 14.00
N ARG A 327 -3.88 0.39 15.01
CA ARG A 327 -2.58 -0.26 15.26
C ARG A 327 -2.06 -1.14 14.11
N ASN A 328 -2.92 -1.52 13.17
CA ASN A 328 -2.57 -2.33 12.01
C ASN A 328 -2.40 -1.48 10.73
N THR A 329 -2.63 -0.16 10.83
CA THR A 329 -2.27 0.77 9.75
C THR A 329 -0.74 0.83 9.67
N ALA A 330 -0.17 0.48 8.52
CA ALA A 330 1.28 0.31 8.37
C ALA A 330 1.81 0.89 7.06
N SER A 331 3.13 1.12 7.01
CA SER A 331 3.89 1.46 5.81
C SER A 331 3.33 2.70 5.09
N TYR A 332 3.12 2.66 3.79
CA TYR A 332 2.64 3.81 3.02
C TYR A 332 1.24 4.29 3.41
N ALA A 333 0.44 3.50 4.13
CA ALA A 333 -0.79 4.00 4.73
C ALA A 333 -0.50 4.95 5.91
N GLU A 334 0.59 4.72 6.65
CA GLU A 334 1.05 5.64 7.70
C GLU A 334 1.58 6.94 7.08
N LEU A 335 2.35 6.84 5.99
CA LEU A 335 2.86 8.01 5.28
C LEU A 335 1.70 8.85 4.72
N LEU A 336 0.68 8.20 4.14
CA LEU A 336 -0.53 8.88 3.66
C LEU A 336 -1.20 9.68 4.78
N ALA A 337 -1.42 9.06 5.94
CA ALA A 337 -2.02 9.73 7.09
C ALA A 337 -1.15 10.87 7.62
N ALA A 338 0.17 10.65 7.79
CA ALA A 338 1.09 11.61 8.34
C ALA A 338 1.30 12.83 7.45
N VAL A 339 1.42 12.61 6.13
CA VAL A 339 1.53 13.72 5.16
C VAL A 339 0.27 14.57 5.17
N LEU A 340 -0.92 13.96 5.17
CA LEU A 340 -2.17 14.71 5.24
C LEU A 340 -2.30 15.47 6.58
N GLN A 341 -1.89 14.86 7.70
CA GLN A 341 -1.88 15.53 9.00
C GLN A 341 -0.95 16.75 8.99
N GLN A 342 0.25 16.60 8.42
CA GLN A 342 1.26 17.66 8.40
C GLN A 342 0.95 18.78 7.39
N GLU A 343 0.65 18.42 6.15
CA GLU A 343 0.60 19.38 5.04
C GLU A 343 -0.72 20.16 4.98
N ILE A 344 -1.83 19.54 5.39
CA ILE A 344 -3.14 20.18 5.31
C ILE A 344 -3.89 20.25 6.65
N GLY A 345 -3.28 19.81 7.75
CA GLY A 345 -3.92 19.79 9.06
C GLY A 345 -5.10 18.80 9.12
N ALA A 346 -5.04 17.70 8.39
CA ALA A 346 -6.04 16.65 8.48
C ALA A 346 -6.09 16.12 9.92
N ILE A 347 -7.30 15.96 10.46
CA ILE A 347 -7.49 15.41 11.80
C ILE A 347 -7.34 13.89 11.74
N VAL A 348 -6.41 13.34 12.48
CA VAL A 348 -6.22 11.88 12.58
C VAL A 348 -6.95 11.35 13.80
N ILE A 349 -7.86 10.40 13.59
CA ILE A 349 -8.65 9.76 14.64
C ILE A 349 -8.33 8.28 14.69
N GLY A 350 -8.08 7.76 15.90
CA GLY A 350 -7.87 6.32 16.05
C GLY A 350 -6.88 5.92 17.11
N GLN A 351 -6.11 4.89 16.83
CA GLN A 351 -5.02 4.40 17.67
C GLN A 351 -3.70 4.73 16.97
N PRO A 352 -2.58 4.85 17.73
CA PRO A 352 -1.26 4.92 17.10
C PRO A 352 -1.06 3.80 16.09
N SER A 353 -0.53 4.13 14.93
CA SER A 353 -0.28 3.18 13.85
C SER A 353 0.92 2.27 14.15
N ALA A 354 1.24 1.34 13.25
CA ALA A 354 2.24 0.30 13.49
C ALA A 354 3.66 0.83 13.71
N GLY A 355 4.03 1.93 13.06
CA GLY A 355 5.42 2.41 13.05
C GLY A 355 6.35 1.52 12.23
N ASN A 356 5.82 0.97 11.13
CA ASN A 356 6.55 0.10 10.23
C ASN A 356 6.55 0.78 8.86
N THR A 357 7.52 1.68 8.63
CA THR A 357 7.51 2.63 7.52
C THR A 357 8.71 2.55 6.58
N GLU A 358 9.64 1.63 6.82
CA GLU A 358 10.75 1.40 5.91
C GLU A 358 10.24 0.99 4.52
N THR A 359 10.81 1.61 3.50
CA THR A 359 10.50 1.25 2.12
C THR A 359 11.30 0.05 1.69
N ILE A 360 10.59 -0.97 1.23
CA ILE A 360 11.16 -2.20 0.69
C ILE A 360 11.16 -2.21 -0.82
N TYR A 361 12.18 -2.82 -1.41
CA TYR A 361 12.27 -3.07 -2.85
C TYR A 361 12.31 -4.56 -3.13
N ALA A 362 11.55 -4.97 -4.15
CA ALA A 362 11.55 -6.34 -4.63
C ALA A 362 12.65 -6.56 -5.67
N TYR A 363 13.39 -7.62 -5.50
CA TYR A 363 14.36 -8.11 -6.47
C TYR A 363 13.94 -9.50 -6.92
N GLU A 364 13.75 -9.64 -8.23
CA GLU A 364 13.54 -10.97 -8.82
C GLU A 364 14.87 -11.71 -8.80
N ILE A 365 14.87 -12.86 -8.15
CA ILE A 365 16.06 -13.69 -7.96
C ILE A 365 16.03 -14.85 -8.95
N THR A 366 17.19 -15.20 -9.48
CA THR A 366 17.35 -16.37 -10.33
C THR A 366 16.60 -17.59 -9.76
N GLY A 367 15.92 -18.36 -10.61
CA GLY A 367 15.10 -19.48 -10.19
C GLY A 367 13.67 -19.11 -9.76
N GLY A 368 13.24 -17.86 -9.97
CA GLY A 368 11.86 -17.40 -9.72
C GLY A 368 11.54 -17.09 -8.26
N ALA A 369 12.56 -16.98 -7.40
CA ALA A 369 12.41 -16.45 -6.05
C ALA A 369 12.39 -14.93 -6.04
N ARG A 370 11.96 -14.32 -4.94
CA ARG A 370 11.95 -12.87 -4.74
C ARG A 370 12.63 -12.50 -3.43
N LEU A 371 13.40 -11.44 -3.46
CA LEU A 371 14.01 -10.86 -2.26
C LEU A 371 13.45 -9.46 -2.05
N TRP A 372 12.84 -9.23 -0.90
CA TRP A 372 12.49 -7.90 -0.42
C TRP A 372 13.61 -7.37 0.46
N VAL A 373 14.01 -6.13 0.26
CA VAL A 373 15.10 -5.49 1.01
C VAL A 373 14.65 -4.11 1.46
N ALA A 374 14.74 -3.82 2.75
CA ALA A 374 14.57 -2.48 3.32
C ALA A 374 15.72 -1.57 2.84
N GLN A 375 15.39 -0.47 2.17
CA GLN A 375 16.39 0.40 1.53
C GLN A 375 16.26 1.87 1.88
N GLU A 376 15.08 2.32 2.29
CA GLU A 376 14.82 3.72 2.56
C GLU A 376 13.95 3.90 3.79
N VAL A 377 14.17 4.98 4.53
CA VAL A 377 13.23 5.53 5.49
C VAL A 377 12.63 6.81 4.95
N PHE A 378 11.38 7.08 5.27
CA PHE A 378 10.73 8.33 4.88
C PHE A 378 10.85 9.38 5.99
N ARG A 379 11.23 10.58 5.61
CA ARG A 379 11.20 11.75 6.49
C ARG A 379 10.21 12.78 5.97
N LEU A 380 9.32 13.18 6.84
CA LEU A 380 8.39 14.27 6.60
C LEU A 380 9.14 15.61 6.47
N ASN A 381 8.51 16.64 5.89
CA ASN A 381 9.11 17.97 5.71
C ASN A 381 9.54 18.64 7.05
N ASP A 382 8.89 18.27 8.17
CA ASP A 382 9.29 18.73 9.50
C ASP A 382 10.44 17.90 10.12
N GLY A 383 10.97 16.93 9.38
CA GLY A 383 12.08 16.07 9.79
C GLY A 383 11.67 14.87 10.64
N ARG A 384 10.38 14.67 10.94
CA ARG A 384 9.91 13.50 11.69
C ARG A 384 10.16 12.22 10.91
N ASP A 385 10.55 11.20 11.66
CA ASP A 385 10.66 9.81 11.26
C ASP A 385 9.58 9.02 11.98
N LEU A 386 8.86 8.19 11.25
CA LEU A 386 7.75 7.41 11.78
C LEU A 386 8.16 5.97 12.15
N GLU A 387 9.34 5.53 11.72
CA GLU A 387 9.82 4.17 12.00
C GLU A 387 9.92 3.91 13.51
N GLY A 388 9.34 2.80 13.97
CA GLY A 388 9.23 2.43 15.39
C GLY A 388 8.31 3.31 16.24
N ARG A 389 7.66 4.34 15.66
CA ARG A 389 6.82 5.32 16.39
C ARG A 389 5.37 5.36 15.91
N GLY A 390 5.17 5.20 14.61
CA GLY A 390 3.89 5.36 13.96
C GLY A 390 3.34 6.79 13.97
N VAL A 391 2.20 6.93 13.32
CA VAL A 391 1.39 8.16 13.32
C VAL A 391 0.63 8.25 14.64
N GLN A 392 0.77 9.38 15.32
CA GLN A 392 0.02 9.65 16.54
C GLN A 392 -1.30 10.34 16.19
N PRO A 393 -2.46 9.77 16.55
CA PRO A 393 -3.74 10.39 16.27
C PRO A 393 -3.98 11.62 17.16
N ASP A 394 -4.70 12.61 16.61
CA ASP A 394 -5.14 13.80 17.33
C ASP A 394 -6.25 13.48 18.33
N ILE A 395 -7.09 12.49 17.99
CA ILE A 395 -8.19 12.04 18.84
C ILE A 395 -8.14 10.51 18.96
N GLN A 396 -8.13 10.00 20.20
CA GLN A 396 -8.11 8.56 20.49
C GLN A 396 -9.44 8.10 21.10
N PRO A 397 -10.37 7.54 20.29
CA PRO A 397 -11.60 6.99 20.83
C PRO A 397 -11.32 5.74 21.68
N THR A 398 -12.09 5.55 22.74
CA THR A 398 -11.98 4.39 23.63
C THR A 398 -12.78 3.18 23.16
N SER A 399 -13.70 3.38 22.22
CA SER A 399 -14.53 2.31 21.65
C SER A 399 -13.74 1.40 20.70
N ASP A 400 -14.07 0.12 20.69
CA ASP A 400 -13.53 -0.85 19.72
C ASP A 400 -14.41 -0.82 18.45
N TRP A 401 -13.92 -0.15 17.40
CA TRP A 401 -14.63 0.00 16.14
C TRP A 401 -15.02 -1.34 15.48
N THR A 402 -14.29 -2.41 15.75
CA THR A 402 -14.53 -3.74 15.18
C THR A 402 -15.81 -4.39 15.71
N ARG A 403 -16.45 -3.78 16.72
CA ARG A 403 -17.71 -4.22 17.33
C ARG A 403 -18.94 -3.52 16.78
N PHE A 404 -18.79 -2.70 15.73
CA PHE A 404 -19.88 -1.90 15.18
C PHE A 404 -20.03 -2.14 13.68
N ARG A 405 -21.24 -2.02 13.15
CA ARG A 405 -21.48 -1.88 11.71
C ARG A 405 -20.99 -0.54 11.21
N PHE A 406 -20.86 -0.42 9.89
CA PHE A 406 -20.46 0.84 9.24
C PHE A 406 -21.36 2.02 9.70
N GLU A 407 -22.66 1.84 9.70
CA GLU A 407 -23.66 2.86 10.00
C GLU A 407 -23.66 3.32 11.47
N THR A 408 -23.16 2.50 12.38
CA THR A 408 -23.13 2.75 13.82
C THR A 408 -21.73 2.89 14.38
N ASP A 409 -20.71 2.89 13.53
CA ASP A 409 -19.31 3.01 13.92
C ASP A 409 -19.03 4.37 14.57
N PRO A 410 -18.71 4.40 15.87
CA PRO A 410 -18.53 5.64 16.61
C PRO A 410 -17.34 6.47 16.11
N TRP A 411 -16.35 5.84 15.45
CA TRP A 411 -15.22 6.58 14.88
C TRP A 411 -15.61 7.31 13.59
N ILE A 412 -16.47 6.70 12.76
CA ILE A 412 -17.01 7.34 11.55
C ILE A 412 -17.95 8.49 11.95
N VAL A 413 -18.79 8.31 12.97
CA VAL A 413 -19.67 9.37 13.50
C VAL A 413 -18.82 10.54 13.99
N LEU A 414 -17.80 10.27 14.83
CA LEU A 414 -16.89 11.29 15.32
C LEU A 414 -16.16 12.02 14.19
N ALA A 415 -15.67 11.28 13.20
CA ALA A 415 -15.01 11.87 12.03
C ALA A 415 -15.93 12.81 11.25
N HIS A 416 -17.18 12.39 11.05
CA HIS A 416 -18.18 13.23 10.41
C HIS A 416 -18.45 14.52 11.20
N ASP A 417 -18.54 14.44 12.52
CA ASP A 417 -18.73 15.61 13.38
C ASP A 417 -17.53 16.57 13.31
N GLN A 418 -16.30 16.05 13.27
CA GLN A 418 -15.10 16.89 13.10
C GLN A 418 -15.09 17.63 11.75
N ILE A 419 -15.55 17.00 10.67
CA ILE A 419 -15.73 17.67 9.38
C ILE A 419 -16.72 18.85 9.52
N GLN A 420 -17.85 18.67 10.22
CA GLN A 420 -18.83 19.73 10.41
C GLN A 420 -18.25 20.91 11.22
N VAL A 421 -17.47 20.61 12.27
CA VAL A 421 -16.78 21.64 13.05
C VAL A 421 -15.78 22.42 12.20
N ALA A 422 -14.94 21.73 11.41
CA ALA A 422 -13.94 22.36 10.56
C ALA A 422 -14.60 23.31 9.54
N ARG A 423 -15.70 22.88 8.92
CA ARG A 423 -16.49 23.70 7.98
C ARG A 423 -17.06 24.96 8.62
N ALA A 424 -17.61 24.83 9.82
CA ALA A 424 -18.15 25.99 10.54
C ALA A 424 -17.06 27.04 10.85
N HIS A 425 -15.82 26.64 11.02
CA HIS A 425 -14.66 27.53 11.17
C HIS A 425 -14.24 28.19 9.85
N GLN A 426 -14.29 27.49 8.73
CA GLN A 426 -13.95 28.04 7.39
C GLN A 426 -14.98 29.07 6.87
N GLN A 427 -16.21 29.05 7.37
CA GLN A 427 -17.29 29.96 6.96
C GLN A 427 -17.33 31.26 7.78
N ARG A 428 -16.51 31.40 8.82
CA ARG A 428 -16.37 32.59 9.67
C ARG A 428 -15.23 33.47 9.22
#